data_082bf91deabc4bfe30d7dbab1cab4efe
#
_entry.id   082bf91deabc4bfe30d7dbab1cab4efe
#
_cell.length_a   1.000
_cell.length_b   1.000
_cell.length_c   1.000
_cell.angle_alpha   90.00
_cell.angle_beta   90.00
_cell.angle_gamma   90.00
#
_symmetry.space_group_name_H-M   'P 1'
#
loop_
_entity.id
_entity.type
_entity.pdbx_description
1 polymer ?
#
loop_
_entity_poly.entity_id
_entity_poly.type
_entity_poly.pdbx_seq_one_letter_code
_entity_poly.pdbx_strand_id
1 'polypeptide(L)'
;MKNYPTGLLFLLAAFISVCSYAQVPELSRISVKGNKFVKADGSPVVFRGLDTSDPNKLVKEGHWNKEYFQEMKNWGANITRFPVHPVAWREQGKENYIKLLDQGIAWAKEAGMYVIIDWHSIGNLRTEMYQSDIYETTQKETFEFWRTMSKQYKDNTTVAFFELFNEPTIYNGQLGQCSWSQWKGLIEEMIGIIRAHEAKTVVLVGGFNWAYDLKPVATDPINAEGVAYVSHPYPMKRNKPWEKQWTEDWGFVAEKYPLLLTEIGFCGPDDKGAHIPVISDESYGEAITKYCKERGISYTVWVFDPHWSPMLFTDWNFTPSRQGKYFKAALQAK
;
A
#
# COMPACT_ATOMS: atom_id res chain seq x y z
N MET A 1 -26.82 61.88 59.76
CA MET A 1 -27.26 60.81 58.84
C MET A 1 -26.28 60.75 57.68
N LYS A 2 -25.43 59.70 57.63
CA LYS A 2 -24.44 59.53 56.59
C LYS A 2 -24.89 58.38 55.68
N ASN A 3 -25.18 58.73 54.43
CA ASN A 3 -25.55 57.70 53.40
C ASN A 3 -24.29 57.02 52.88
N TYR A 4 -24.29 55.69 52.90
CA TYR A 4 -23.29 54.81 52.21
C TYR A 4 -23.89 54.35 50.91
N PRO A 5 -23.18 54.44 49.77
CA PRO A 5 -23.65 53.78 48.52
C PRO A 5 -23.30 52.34 48.51
N THR A 6 -24.30 51.49 48.22
CA THR A 6 -24.17 50.02 47.98
C THR A 6 -23.57 49.85 46.60
N GLY A 7 -22.30 49.37 46.54
CA GLY A 7 -21.66 49.00 45.32
C GLY A 7 -22.11 47.57 44.89
N LEU A 8 -22.72 47.46 43.73
CA LEU A 8 -23.13 46.23 43.09
C LEU A 8 -21.92 45.64 42.33
N LEU A 9 -21.37 44.51 42.87
CA LEU A 9 -20.27 43.80 42.24
C LEU A 9 -20.84 42.87 41.14
N PHE A 10 -20.63 43.20 39.86
CA PHE A 10 -20.93 42.27 38.73
C PHE A 10 -19.78 41.26 38.60
N LEU A 11 -20.04 40.01 38.94
CA LEU A 11 -19.17 38.91 38.63
C LEU A 11 -19.38 38.50 37.15
N LEU A 12 -18.40 38.83 36.31
CA LEU A 12 -18.35 38.37 34.93
C LEU A 12 -17.84 36.92 34.92
N ALA A 13 -18.74 35.96 34.79
CA ALA A 13 -18.36 34.56 34.58
C ALA A 13 -17.93 34.36 33.11
N ALA A 14 -16.62 34.28 32.87
CA ALA A 14 -16.08 33.92 31.56
C ALA A 14 -16.29 32.46 31.34
N PHE A 15 -17.22 32.06 30.46
CA PHE A 15 -17.34 30.70 29.93
C PHE A 15 -16.21 30.45 28.97
N ILE A 16 -15.17 29.73 29.44
CA ILE A 16 -14.14 29.15 28.56
C ILE A 16 -14.75 27.91 27.93
N SER A 17 -15.25 28.03 26.70
CA SER A 17 -15.59 26.87 25.88
C SER A 17 -14.30 26.10 25.53
N VAL A 18 -14.01 25.05 26.26
CA VAL A 18 -12.98 24.10 25.90
C VAL A 18 -13.53 23.27 24.74
N CYS A 19 -13.18 23.66 23.49
CA CYS A 19 -13.37 22.77 22.35
C CYS A 19 -12.51 21.53 22.56
N SER A 20 -13.08 20.45 23.07
CA SER A 20 -12.47 19.13 23.02
C SER A 20 -12.39 18.69 21.56
N TYR A 21 -11.25 18.89 20.94
CA TYR A 21 -10.95 18.17 19.70
C TYR A 21 -10.94 16.68 20.02
N ALA A 22 -11.93 15.97 19.52
CA ALA A 22 -11.94 14.51 19.63
C ALA A 22 -10.66 13.99 18.96
N GLN A 23 -9.77 13.41 19.76
CA GLN A 23 -8.53 12.82 19.26
C GLN A 23 -8.90 11.67 18.32
N VAL A 24 -8.37 11.69 17.09
CA VAL A 24 -8.56 10.58 16.15
C VAL A 24 -7.99 9.32 16.79
N PRO A 25 -8.80 8.26 16.95
CA PRO A 25 -8.33 7.04 17.62
C PRO A 25 -7.12 6.44 16.90
N GLU A 26 -6.15 5.92 17.68
CA GLU A 26 -5.07 5.12 17.12
C GLU A 26 -5.62 3.86 16.48
N LEU A 27 -5.16 3.56 15.26
CA LEU A 27 -5.45 2.28 14.63
C LEU A 27 -4.70 1.17 15.36
N SER A 28 -5.32 0.00 15.47
CA SER A 28 -4.69 -1.15 16.11
C SER A 28 -3.44 -1.59 15.36
N ARG A 29 -2.34 -1.90 16.06
CA ARG A 29 -1.17 -2.49 15.40
C ARG A 29 -1.56 -3.79 14.71
N ILE A 30 -1.09 -3.95 13.49
CA ILE A 30 -1.27 -5.16 12.69
C ILE A 30 -0.08 -6.09 12.92
N SER A 31 -0.36 -7.36 13.04
CA SER A 31 0.63 -8.43 13.13
C SER A 31 0.21 -9.65 12.31
N VAL A 32 1.11 -10.62 12.19
CA VAL A 32 0.88 -11.90 11.50
C VAL A 32 0.61 -13.00 12.53
N LYS A 33 -0.47 -13.78 12.32
CA LYS A 33 -0.76 -14.99 13.08
C LYS A 33 -1.21 -16.11 12.13
N GLY A 34 -0.33 -17.06 11.90
CA GLY A 34 -0.54 -18.07 10.85
C GLY A 34 -0.68 -17.43 9.49
N ASN A 35 -1.76 -17.70 8.79
CA ASN A 35 -2.05 -17.13 7.48
C ASN A 35 -2.94 -15.88 7.51
N LYS A 36 -3.01 -15.19 8.65
CA LYS A 36 -3.91 -14.04 8.84
C LYS A 36 -3.18 -12.81 9.33
N PHE A 37 -3.64 -11.65 8.88
CA PHE A 37 -3.40 -10.39 9.55
C PHE A 37 -4.33 -10.28 10.75
N VAL A 38 -3.80 -9.87 11.89
CA VAL A 38 -4.58 -9.70 13.12
C VAL A 38 -4.28 -8.35 13.77
N LYS A 39 -5.29 -7.81 14.45
CA LYS A 39 -5.17 -6.64 15.32
C LYS A 39 -4.52 -7.02 16.65
N ALA A 40 -4.22 -6.04 17.50
CA ALA A 40 -3.62 -6.24 18.82
C ALA A 40 -4.48 -7.11 19.75
N ASP A 41 -5.82 -7.11 19.57
CA ASP A 41 -6.76 -7.96 20.30
C ASP A 41 -6.85 -9.38 19.75
N GLY A 42 -6.09 -9.71 18.70
CA GLY A 42 -6.09 -11.00 18.02
C GLY A 42 -7.22 -11.18 17.01
N SER A 43 -8.11 -10.21 16.83
CA SER A 43 -9.16 -10.27 15.82
C SER A 43 -8.58 -10.22 14.39
N PRO A 44 -9.03 -11.10 13.46
CA PRO A 44 -8.55 -11.09 12.11
C PRO A 44 -9.04 -9.85 11.36
N VAL A 45 -8.23 -9.39 10.40
CA VAL A 45 -8.58 -8.29 9.51
C VAL A 45 -8.24 -8.66 8.07
N VAL A 46 -9.13 -8.30 7.15
CA VAL A 46 -8.91 -8.39 5.70
C VAL A 46 -8.89 -6.99 5.14
N PHE A 47 -7.85 -6.69 4.39
CA PHE A 47 -7.68 -5.38 3.79
C PHE A 47 -8.30 -5.33 2.39
N ARG A 48 -8.97 -4.22 2.11
CA ARG A 48 -9.57 -3.86 0.83
C ARG A 48 -9.26 -2.40 0.60
N GLY A 49 -8.49 -2.09 -0.42
CA GLY A 49 -8.00 -0.73 -0.55
C GLY A 49 -7.67 -0.28 -1.95
N LEU A 50 -7.02 0.87 -1.99
CA LEU A 50 -6.70 1.58 -3.22
C LEU A 50 -5.24 2.06 -3.15
N ASP A 51 -4.55 2.00 -4.29
CA ASP A 51 -3.20 2.55 -4.42
C ASP A 51 -3.29 4.02 -4.82
N THR A 52 -2.52 4.88 -4.16
CA THR A 52 -2.30 6.24 -4.67
C THR A 52 -1.36 6.18 -5.88
N SER A 53 -1.26 7.23 -6.67
CA SER A 53 -0.03 7.47 -7.40
C SER A 53 1.06 8.00 -6.45
N ASP A 54 2.30 8.17 -6.96
CA ASP A 54 3.41 8.67 -6.14
C ASP A 54 3.02 9.98 -5.43
N PRO A 55 3.22 10.09 -4.10
CA PRO A 55 2.94 11.30 -3.34
C PRO A 55 3.52 12.57 -3.94
N ASN A 56 4.75 12.54 -4.48
CA ASN A 56 5.38 13.69 -5.14
C ASN A 56 4.62 14.11 -6.42
N LYS A 57 4.13 13.14 -7.20
CA LYS A 57 3.28 13.43 -8.37
C LYS A 57 2.01 14.14 -7.94
N LEU A 58 1.32 13.61 -6.92
CA LEU A 58 0.07 14.20 -6.42
C LEU A 58 0.27 15.61 -5.85
N VAL A 59 1.41 15.89 -5.22
CA VAL A 59 1.78 17.25 -4.81
C VAL A 59 1.95 18.17 -6.01
N LYS A 60 2.71 17.74 -7.02
CA LYS A 60 2.93 18.53 -8.26
C LYS A 60 1.61 18.84 -8.98
N GLU A 61 0.62 17.96 -8.87
CA GLU A 61 -0.73 18.14 -9.45
C GLU A 61 -1.72 18.84 -8.51
N GLY A 62 -1.34 19.14 -7.26
CA GLY A 62 -2.19 19.84 -6.28
C GLY A 62 -3.25 18.94 -5.61
N HIS A 63 -3.09 17.62 -5.69
CA HIS A 63 -4.09 16.64 -5.20
C HIS A 63 -3.62 15.77 -4.03
N TRP A 64 -2.42 16.01 -3.48
CA TRP A 64 -2.01 15.41 -2.22
C TRP A 64 -2.63 16.17 -1.06
N ASN A 65 -3.88 15.85 -0.71
CA ASN A 65 -4.70 16.58 0.26
C ASN A 65 -5.68 15.64 0.99
N LYS A 66 -6.34 16.15 2.01
CA LYS A 66 -7.26 15.38 2.86
C LYS A 66 -8.49 14.86 2.08
N GLU A 67 -9.00 15.64 1.14
CA GLU A 67 -10.17 15.30 0.32
C GLU A 67 -9.92 14.03 -0.50
N TYR A 68 -8.71 13.86 -1.03
CA TYR A 68 -8.29 12.67 -1.77
C TYR A 68 -8.43 11.40 -0.91
N PHE A 69 -7.95 11.43 0.34
CA PHE A 69 -8.06 10.30 1.27
C PHE A 69 -9.50 10.06 1.73
N GLN A 70 -10.26 11.13 1.91
CA GLN A 70 -11.68 11.01 2.25
C GLN A 70 -12.46 10.33 1.12
N GLU A 71 -12.14 10.63 -0.15
CA GLU A 71 -12.80 9.97 -1.27
C GLU A 71 -12.40 8.49 -1.38
N MET A 72 -11.14 8.11 -1.12
CA MET A 72 -10.76 6.70 -1.00
C MET A 72 -11.59 5.98 0.07
N LYS A 73 -11.83 6.63 1.21
CA LYS A 73 -12.70 6.10 2.27
C LYS A 73 -14.15 5.99 1.82
N ASN A 74 -14.68 6.97 1.08
CA ASN A 74 -16.03 6.95 0.52
C ASN A 74 -16.21 5.80 -0.47
N TRP A 75 -15.12 5.39 -1.16
CA TRP A 75 -15.13 4.19 -2.00
C TRP A 75 -15.12 2.88 -1.19
N GLY A 76 -14.90 2.94 0.11
CA GLY A 76 -14.96 1.77 1.00
C GLY A 76 -13.58 1.23 1.42
N ALA A 77 -12.49 1.91 1.08
CA ALA A 77 -11.14 1.48 1.43
C ALA A 77 -10.92 1.48 2.96
N ASN A 78 -10.18 0.48 3.46
CA ASN A 78 -9.65 0.41 4.82
C ASN A 78 -8.13 0.40 4.87
N ILE A 79 -7.49 0.46 3.71
CA ILE A 79 -6.04 0.55 3.53
C ILE A 79 -5.74 1.33 2.25
N THR A 80 -4.60 2.01 2.22
CA THR A 80 -4.07 2.65 1.02
C THR A 80 -2.58 2.36 0.88
N ARG A 81 -2.07 2.32 -0.35
CA ARG A 81 -0.67 2.07 -0.65
C ARG A 81 -0.03 3.31 -1.25
N PHE A 82 1.14 3.67 -0.74
CA PHE A 82 1.95 4.81 -1.18
C PHE A 82 3.14 4.31 -1.97
N PRO A 83 3.12 4.36 -3.31
CA PRO A 83 4.26 4.00 -4.14
C PRO A 83 5.30 5.12 -4.09
N VAL A 84 6.44 4.85 -3.48
CA VAL A 84 7.58 5.78 -3.38
C VAL A 84 8.59 5.43 -4.48
N HIS A 85 8.58 6.20 -5.57
CA HIS A 85 9.56 6.02 -6.65
C HIS A 85 10.96 6.48 -6.20
N PRO A 86 12.03 5.72 -6.47
CA PRO A 86 13.38 6.12 -6.12
C PRO A 86 13.78 7.48 -6.68
N VAL A 87 13.39 7.80 -7.92
CA VAL A 87 13.67 9.10 -8.52
C VAL A 87 12.99 10.24 -7.77
N ALA A 88 11.72 10.06 -7.39
CA ALA A 88 10.95 11.06 -6.66
C ALA A 88 11.52 11.28 -5.24
N TRP A 89 11.94 10.19 -4.59
CA TRP A 89 12.65 10.25 -3.31
C TRP A 89 13.93 11.08 -3.39
N ARG A 90 14.73 10.90 -4.44
CA ARG A 90 15.97 11.69 -4.67
C ARG A 90 15.67 13.15 -5.02
N GLU A 91 14.71 13.41 -5.92
CA GLU A 91 14.33 14.76 -6.34
C GLU A 91 13.86 15.64 -5.18
N GLN A 92 13.00 15.11 -4.32
CA GLN A 92 12.47 15.84 -3.16
C GLN A 92 13.49 15.95 -2.02
N GLY A 93 14.41 14.98 -1.97
CA GLY A 93 15.27 14.76 -0.83
C GLY A 93 14.50 14.15 0.36
N LYS A 94 15.24 13.34 1.11
CA LYS A 94 14.74 12.52 2.21
C LYS A 94 13.79 13.24 3.18
N GLU A 95 14.22 14.41 3.68
CA GLU A 95 13.47 15.13 4.71
C GLU A 95 12.13 15.67 4.21
N ASN A 96 12.11 16.17 2.96
CA ASN A 96 10.88 16.68 2.38
C ASN A 96 9.93 15.54 1.99
N TYR A 97 10.46 14.42 1.47
CA TYR A 97 9.61 13.28 1.13
C TYR A 97 8.97 12.65 2.39
N ILE A 98 9.72 12.58 3.50
CA ILE A 98 9.16 12.14 4.79
C ILE A 98 7.99 13.03 5.21
N LYS A 99 8.06 14.36 5.04
CA LYS A 99 6.93 15.25 5.32
C LYS A 99 5.70 14.95 4.47
N LEU A 100 5.88 14.56 3.20
CA LEU A 100 4.77 14.12 2.35
C LEU A 100 4.15 12.83 2.89
N LEU A 101 4.97 11.86 3.27
CA LEU A 101 4.48 10.62 3.88
C LEU A 101 3.75 10.90 5.20
N ASP A 102 4.31 11.73 6.09
CA ASP A 102 3.70 12.10 7.36
C ASP A 102 2.31 12.73 7.17
N GLN A 103 2.16 13.63 6.18
CA GLN A 103 0.88 14.23 5.83
C GLN A 103 -0.14 13.17 5.34
N GLY A 104 0.25 12.33 4.38
CA GLY A 104 -0.62 11.28 3.85
C GLY A 104 -1.03 10.27 4.92
N ILE A 105 -0.09 9.86 5.79
CA ILE A 105 -0.36 8.95 6.91
C ILE A 105 -1.35 9.58 7.90
N ALA A 106 -1.23 10.89 8.18
CA ALA A 106 -2.17 11.59 9.05
C ALA A 106 -3.58 11.61 8.45
N TRP A 107 -3.74 11.93 7.16
CA TRP A 107 -5.04 11.93 6.49
C TRP A 107 -5.63 10.51 6.35
N ALA A 108 -4.80 9.51 6.07
CA ALA A 108 -5.23 8.11 6.06
C ALA A 108 -5.76 7.69 7.44
N LYS A 109 -5.03 8.05 8.54
CA LYS A 109 -5.46 7.80 9.92
C LYS A 109 -6.80 8.47 10.24
N GLU A 110 -6.97 9.74 9.87
CA GLU A 110 -8.23 10.46 10.05
C GLU A 110 -9.41 9.80 9.31
N ALA A 111 -9.14 9.24 8.11
CA ALA A 111 -10.11 8.47 7.34
C ALA A 111 -10.29 7.03 7.86
N GLY A 112 -9.54 6.60 8.89
CA GLY A 112 -9.59 5.23 9.44
C GLY A 112 -9.02 4.18 8.49
N MET A 113 -8.01 4.53 7.71
CA MET A 113 -7.31 3.66 6.77
C MET A 113 -5.87 3.39 7.24
N TYR A 114 -5.43 2.16 7.08
CA TYR A 114 -4.03 1.78 7.21
C TYR A 114 -3.22 2.19 5.97
N VAL A 115 -1.90 2.18 6.11
CA VAL A 115 -0.97 2.57 5.04
C VAL A 115 0.03 1.44 4.79
N ILE A 116 0.29 1.17 3.50
CA ILE A 116 1.44 0.44 2.99
C ILE A 116 2.43 1.48 2.47
N ILE A 117 3.67 1.47 2.93
CA ILE A 117 4.76 2.20 2.29
C ILE A 117 5.48 1.21 1.37
N ASP A 118 5.53 1.52 0.08
CA ASP A 118 6.14 0.69 -0.94
C ASP A 118 7.36 1.37 -1.56
N TRP A 119 8.49 0.66 -1.62
CA TRP A 119 9.65 1.09 -2.43
C TRP A 119 9.42 0.71 -3.88
N HIS A 120 8.87 1.66 -4.64
CA HIS A 120 8.26 1.44 -5.95
C HIS A 120 9.29 1.34 -7.07
N SER A 121 10.10 0.29 -7.03
CA SER A 121 11.07 -0.02 -8.07
C SER A 121 10.64 -1.26 -8.89
N ILE A 122 10.95 -1.26 -10.17
CA ILE A 122 10.71 -2.37 -11.10
C ILE A 122 12.03 -2.78 -11.72
N GLY A 123 12.54 -3.95 -11.34
CA GLY A 123 13.82 -4.41 -11.87
C GLY A 123 14.47 -5.51 -11.05
N ASN A 124 15.77 -5.62 -11.20
CA ASN A 124 16.62 -6.59 -10.53
C ASN A 124 17.60 -5.88 -9.59
N LEU A 125 17.24 -5.82 -8.31
CA LEU A 125 18.04 -5.15 -7.29
C LEU A 125 19.46 -5.77 -7.14
N ARG A 126 19.61 -7.07 -7.46
CA ARG A 126 20.93 -7.73 -7.39
C ARG A 126 21.91 -7.18 -8.41
N THR A 127 21.45 -6.93 -9.62
CA THR A 127 22.28 -6.40 -10.73
C THR A 127 22.20 -4.89 -10.86
N GLU A 128 21.29 -4.27 -10.13
CA GLU A 128 20.96 -2.84 -10.21
C GLU A 128 20.56 -2.41 -11.63
N MET A 129 19.83 -3.28 -12.34
CA MET A 129 19.29 -3.03 -13.67
C MET A 129 17.75 -2.95 -13.59
N TYR A 130 17.19 -1.90 -14.16
CA TYR A 130 15.78 -1.54 -14.00
C TYR A 130 15.06 -1.39 -15.33
N GLN A 131 13.73 -1.45 -15.28
CA GLN A 131 12.89 -1.37 -16.48
C GLN A 131 12.91 0.02 -17.11
N SER A 132 13.07 1.07 -16.31
CA SER A 132 13.29 2.47 -16.78
C SER A 132 13.91 3.30 -15.67
N ASP A 133 14.39 4.49 -16.03
CA ASP A 133 15.13 5.41 -15.17
C ASP A 133 14.37 5.79 -13.87
N ILE A 134 13.02 5.85 -13.93
CA ILE A 134 12.22 6.22 -12.76
C ILE A 134 12.25 5.17 -11.64
N TYR A 135 12.61 3.93 -11.97
CA TYR A 135 12.70 2.80 -11.03
C TYR A 135 14.13 2.53 -10.55
N GLU A 136 15.11 3.25 -11.09
CA GLU A 136 16.52 3.04 -10.73
C GLU A 136 16.78 3.33 -9.27
N THR A 137 17.43 2.36 -8.61
CA THR A 137 17.91 2.44 -7.24
C THR A 137 19.22 1.65 -7.12
N THR A 138 19.81 1.62 -5.93
CA THR A 138 20.91 0.70 -5.60
C THR A 138 20.54 -0.11 -4.38
N GLN A 139 21.24 -1.22 -4.15
CA GLN A 139 21.09 -1.96 -2.89
C GLN A 139 21.35 -1.03 -1.68
N LYS A 140 22.39 -0.21 -1.77
CA LYS A 140 22.71 0.78 -0.72
C LYS A 140 21.56 1.75 -0.48
N GLU A 141 20.99 2.35 -1.53
CA GLU A 141 19.89 3.29 -1.42
C GLU A 141 18.63 2.62 -0.87
N THR A 142 18.28 1.43 -1.36
CA THR A 142 17.16 0.63 -0.88
C THR A 142 17.30 0.30 0.62
N PHE A 143 18.49 -0.09 1.07
CA PHE A 143 18.77 -0.38 2.47
C PHE A 143 18.70 0.88 3.35
N GLU A 144 19.20 2.02 2.86
CA GLU A 144 19.08 3.30 3.56
C GLU A 144 17.64 3.80 3.64
N PHE A 145 16.82 3.57 2.58
CA PHE A 145 15.41 3.86 2.61
C PHE A 145 14.71 3.07 3.75
N TRP A 146 14.91 1.76 3.82
CA TRP A 146 14.29 0.94 4.87
C TRP A 146 14.81 1.25 6.26
N ARG A 147 16.10 1.59 6.41
CA ARG A 147 16.64 2.10 7.66
C ARG A 147 15.94 3.38 8.09
N THR A 148 15.66 4.24 7.16
CA THR A 148 14.94 5.51 7.41
C THR A 148 13.49 5.26 7.79
N MET A 149 12.76 4.48 6.99
CA MET A 149 11.34 4.19 7.23
C MET A 149 11.14 3.46 8.56
N SER A 150 12.00 2.50 8.87
CA SER A 150 11.90 1.77 10.14
C SER A 150 12.15 2.65 11.36
N LYS A 151 13.07 3.59 11.30
CA LYS A 151 13.28 4.57 12.38
C LYS A 151 12.11 5.53 12.54
N GLN A 152 11.60 6.05 11.42
CA GLN A 152 10.55 7.05 11.40
C GLN A 152 9.22 6.49 11.87
N TYR A 153 8.87 5.27 11.45
CA TYR A 153 7.51 4.75 11.59
C TYR A 153 7.38 3.52 12.50
N LYS A 154 8.44 3.10 13.25
CA LYS A 154 8.38 1.91 14.10
C LYS A 154 7.21 1.86 15.09
N ASP A 155 6.80 3.02 15.60
CA ASP A 155 5.73 3.15 16.58
C ASP A 155 4.41 3.61 15.96
N ASN A 156 4.39 3.99 14.68
CA ASN A 156 3.20 4.45 13.99
C ASN A 156 2.33 3.27 13.54
N THR A 157 1.23 3.03 14.24
CA THR A 157 0.34 1.90 13.97
C THR A 157 -0.51 2.06 12.71
N THR A 158 -0.61 3.27 12.17
CA THR A 158 -1.27 3.52 10.88
C THR A 158 -0.47 2.92 9.72
N VAL A 159 0.87 2.94 9.81
CA VAL A 159 1.76 2.27 8.87
C VAL A 159 1.79 0.78 9.21
N ALA A 160 0.87 0.04 8.63
CA ALA A 160 0.72 -1.39 8.89
C ALA A 160 1.77 -2.24 8.17
N PHE A 161 2.26 -1.77 7.00
CA PHE A 161 3.10 -2.57 6.12
C PHE A 161 4.25 -1.77 5.50
N PHE A 162 5.38 -2.47 5.33
CA PHE A 162 6.50 -2.08 4.48
C PHE A 162 6.60 -3.07 3.33
N GLU A 163 6.31 -2.64 2.11
CA GLU A 163 6.51 -3.44 0.90
C GLU A 163 7.93 -3.20 0.38
N LEU A 164 8.77 -4.22 0.57
CA LEU A 164 10.22 -4.04 0.50
C LEU A 164 10.74 -3.70 -0.90
N PHE A 165 10.04 -4.14 -1.94
CA PHE A 165 10.36 -3.86 -3.34
C PHE A 165 9.13 -4.19 -4.19
N ASN A 166 8.66 -3.22 -4.97
CA ASN A 166 7.41 -3.31 -5.73
C ASN A 166 7.37 -4.52 -6.68
N GLU A 167 8.22 -4.54 -7.70
CA GLU A 167 8.18 -5.55 -8.77
C GLU A 167 9.56 -6.12 -9.10
N PRO A 168 10.02 -7.13 -8.35
CA PRO A 168 11.24 -7.84 -8.69
C PRO A 168 11.07 -8.57 -10.03
N THR A 169 11.99 -8.31 -10.98
CA THR A 169 11.96 -8.94 -12.29
C THR A 169 13.36 -9.19 -12.83
N ILE A 170 13.48 -10.26 -13.63
CA ILE A 170 14.70 -10.62 -14.36
C ILE A 170 14.45 -10.72 -15.86
N TYR A 171 13.31 -10.27 -16.32
CA TYR A 171 12.79 -10.24 -17.70
C TYR A 171 13.73 -10.86 -18.79
N ASN A 172 13.55 -12.14 -19.11
CA ASN A 172 14.35 -12.90 -20.08
C ASN A 172 15.88 -12.74 -19.94
N GLY A 173 16.37 -12.39 -18.74
CA GLY A 173 17.77 -12.14 -18.46
C GLY A 173 18.29 -10.78 -18.91
N GLN A 174 17.47 -9.92 -19.51
CA GLN A 174 17.89 -8.57 -19.92
C GLN A 174 18.30 -7.69 -18.75
N LEU A 175 17.69 -7.88 -17.58
CA LEU A 175 18.05 -7.20 -16.33
C LEU A 175 19.00 -8.03 -15.45
N GLY A 176 19.73 -8.97 -16.06
CA GLY A 176 20.64 -9.89 -15.38
C GLY A 176 19.93 -11.02 -14.67
N GLN A 177 20.71 -11.90 -14.04
CA GLN A 177 20.19 -13.09 -13.35
C GLN A 177 20.10 -12.85 -11.83
N CYS A 178 19.04 -13.39 -11.23
CA CYS A 178 18.86 -13.42 -9.78
C CYS A 178 18.13 -14.72 -9.42
N SER A 179 18.78 -15.60 -8.68
CA SER A 179 18.11 -16.79 -8.15
C SER A 179 17.20 -16.41 -6.97
N TRP A 180 16.26 -17.29 -6.63
CA TRP A 180 15.44 -17.09 -5.44
C TRP A 180 16.28 -16.95 -4.17
N SER A 181 17.28 -17.81 -3.99
CA SER A 181 18.17 -17.74 -2.82
C SER A 181 18.92 -16.40 -2.73
N GLN A 182 19.32 -15.83 -3.87
CA GLN A 182 19.96 -14.51 -3.89
C GLN A 182 18.96 -13.38 -3.56
N TRP A 183 17.74 -13.45 -4.12
CA TRP A 183 16.67 -12.52 -3.79
C TRP A 183 16.27 -12.61 -2.31
N LYS A 184 16.06 -13.82 -1.81
CA LYS A 184 15.77 -14.09 -0.41
C LYS A 184 16.85 -13.50 0.51
N GLY A 185 18.12 -13.65 0.18
CA GLY A 185 19.22 -13.06 0.95
C GLY A 185 19.12 -11.53 1.07
N LEU A 186 18.80 -10.82 -0.04
CA LEU A 186 18.58 -9.37 -0.01
C LEU A 186 17.36 -8.99 0.83
N ILE A 187 16.28 -9.74 0.73
CA ILE A 187 15.06 -9.53 1.52
C ILE A 187 15.34 -9.71 3.01
N GLU A 188 16.00 -10.80 3.39
CA GLU A 188 16.33 -11.10 4.79
C GLU A 188 17.30 -10.04 5.38
N GLU A 189 18.21 -9.50 4.57
CA GLU A 189 19.05 -8.37 4.97
C GLU A 189 18.24 -7.10 5.22
N MET A 190 17.30 -6.74 4.32
CA MET A 190 16.39 -5.61 4.53
C MET A 190 15.54 -5.79 5.80
N ILE A 191 15.02 -7.00 6.03
CA ILE A 191 14.28 -7.31 7.25
C ILE A 191 15.17 -7.14 8.49
N GLY A 192 16.42 -7.62 8.43
CA GLY A 192 17.41 -7.43 9.50
C GLY A 192 17.63 -5.96 9.84
N ILE A 193 17.77 -5.11 8.82
CA ILE A 193 17.88 -3.65 8.98
C ILE A 193 16.63 -3.06 9.66
N ILE A 194 15.45 -3.45 9.25
CA ILE A 194 14.17 -2.98 9.83
C ILE A 194 14.07 -3.42 11.30
N ARG A 195 14.37 -4.67 11.61
CA ARG A 195 14.28 -5.22 12.97
C ARG A 195 15.34 -4.67 13.91
N ALA A 196 16.52 -4.28 13.40
CA ALA A 196 17.56 -3.61 14.18
C ALA A 196 17.11 -2.26 14.77
N HIS A 197 16.02 -1.67 14.24
CA HIS A 197 15.37 -0.47 14.77
C HIS A 197 14.13 -0.77 15.62
N GLU A 198 13.94 -2.04 16.03
CA GLU A 198 12.79 -2.50 16.84
C GLU A 198 11.43 -2.30 16.14
N ALA A 199 11.40 -2.01 14.84
CA ALA A 199 10.19 -1.87 14.07
C ALA A 199 9.49 -3.23 13.92
N LYS A 200 8.23 -3.30 14.39
CA LYS A 200 7.37 -4.50 14.33
C LYS A 200 6.41 -4.47 13.14
N THR A 201 6.50 -3.45 12.30
CA THR A 201 5.71 -3.33 11.07
C THR A 201 5.84 -4.60 10.23
N VAL A 202 4.72 -5.11 9.74
CA VAL A 202 4.72 -6.31 8.88
C VAL A 202 5.41 -5.97 7.56
N VAL A 203 6.29 -6.85 7.10
CA VAL A 203 6.98 -6.69 5.81
C VAL A 203 6.27 -7.50 4.74
N LEU A 204 6.14 -6.91 3.55
CA LEU A 204 5.52 -7.50 2.37
C LEU A 204 6.62 -7.85 1.36
N VAL A 205 6.55 -9.08 0.83
CA VAL A 205 7.59 -9.63 -0.04
C VAL A 205 6.97 -10.19 -1.32
N GLY A 206 7.35 -9.62 -2.46
CA GLY A 206 7.03 -10.12 -3.79
C GLY A 206 8.07 -11.13 -4.32
N GLY A 207 7.60 -12.03 -5.18
CA GLY A 207 8.47 -12.90 -5.96
C GLY A 207 8.78 -12.30 -7.34
N PHE A 208 9.30 -13.13 -8.26
CA PHE A 208 9.68 -12.67 -9.59
C PHE A 208 8.50 -12.48 -10.55
N ASN A 209 8.80 -12.19 -11.81
CA ASN A 209 7.82 -11.91 -12.86
C ASN A 209 6.90 -10.73 -12.50
N TRP A 210 7.53 -9.59 -12.10
CA TRP A 210 6.81 -8.39 -11.64
C TRP A 210 5.88 -8.73 -10.48
N ALA A 211 6.46 -9.19 -9.37
CA ALA A 211 5.78 -9.63 -8.15
C ALA A 211 4.66 -10.68 -8.36
N TYR A 212 4.60 -11.36 -9.52
CA TYR A 212 3.51 -12.32 -9.81
C TYR A 212 3.74 -13.71 -9.20
N ASP A 213 4.96 -14.27 -9.34
CA ASP A 213 5.25 -15.68 -9.07
C ASP A 213 5.81 -15.90 -7.67
N LEU A 214 5.08 -16.67 -6.86
CA LEU A 214 5.49 -17.06 -5.50
C LEU A 214 5.84 -18.56 -5.38
N LYS A 215 5.98 -19.31 -6.48
CA LYS A 215 6.28 -20.75 -6.42
C LYS A 215 7.48 -21.11 -5.54
N PRO A 216 8.58 -20.33 -5.52
CA PRO A 216 9.71 -20.66 -4.67
C PRO A 216 9.39 -20.69 -3.17
N VAL A 217 8.39 -19.93 -2.72
CA VAL A 217 7.94 -19.90 -1.32
C VAL A 217 7.46 -21.24 -0.81
N ALA A 218 7.00 -22.14 -1.72
CA ALA A 218 6.52 -23.46 -1.35
C ALA A 218 7.60 -24.31 -0.64
N THR A 219 8.85 -24.16 -1.06
CA THR A 219 9.98 -24.96 -0.58
C THR A 219 11.03 -24.17 0.20
N ASP A 220 11.11 -22.86 -0.04
CA ASP A 220 12.13 -21.99 0.57
C ASP A 220 11.53 -20.61 0.94
N PRO A 221 10.65 -20.55 1.95
CA PRO A 221 10.06 -19.30 2.40
C PRO A 221 11.10 -18.37 3.04
N ILE A 222 10.77 -17.08 3.17
CA ILE A 222 11.56 -16.11 3.90
C ILE A 222 11.65 -16.53 5.38
N ASN A 223 12.86 -16.58 5.92
CA ASN A 223 13.13 -17.00 7.29
C ASN A 223 13.15 -15.81 8.23
N ALA A 224 11.99 -15.20 8.46
CA ALA A 224 11.84 -14.09 9.38
C ALA A 224 10.41 -14.02 9.93
N GLU A 225 10.24 -13.36 11.10
CA GLU A 225 8.93 -13.12 11.68
C GLU A 225 8.27 -11.85 11.10
N GLY A 226 6.93 -11.81 11.13
CA GLY A 226 6.16 -10.65 10.67
C GLY A 226 6.25 -10.43 9.16
N VAL A 227 6.34 -11.52 8.40
CA VAL A 227 6.38 -11.53 6.92
C VAL A 227 5.01 -11.91 6.37
N ALA A 228 4.61 -11.23 5.31
CA ALA A 228 3.51 -11.62 4.43
C ALA A 228 3.98 -11.52 2.98
N TYR A 229 3.28 -12.19 2.08
CA TYR A 229 3.65 -12.19 0.67
C TYR A 229 2.69 -11.33 -0.15
N VAL A 230 3.19 -10.86 -1.30
CA VAL A 230 2.38 -10.09 -2.25
C VAL A 230 2.43 -10.69 -3.64
N SER A 231 1.38 -10.44 -4.42
CA SER A 231 1.36 -10.76 -5.85
C SER A 231 0.61 -9.68 -6.62
N HIS A 232 1.03 -9.46 -7.90
CA HIS A 232 0.40 -8.56 -8.87
C HIS A 232 -0.21 -9.37 -10.02
N PRO A 233 -1.37 -10.04 -9.81
CA PRO A 233 -1.95 -10.95 -10.78
C PRO A 233 -2.79 -10.25 -11.84
N TYR A 234 -2.20 -9.33 -12.59
CA TYR A 234 -2.88 -8.67 -13.69
C TYR A 234 -3.42 -9.68 -14.73
N PRO A 235 -4.55 -9.36 -15.42
CA PRO A 235 -5.34 -10.33 -16.19
C PRO A 235 -4.56 -11.09 -17.24
N MET A 236 -3.64 -10.45 -17.96
CA MET A 236 -2.90 -11.10 -19.05
C MET A 236 -1.65 -11.86 -18.59
N LYS A 237 -1.39 -11.93 -17.27
CA LYS A 237 -0.35 -12.84 -16.73
C LYS A 237 -0.71 -14.30 -16.96
N ARG A 238 -1.99 -14.63 -17.08
CA ARG A 238 -2.53 -15.97 -17.39
C ARG A 238 -3.79 -15.87 -18.27
N ASN A 239 -4.12 -16.96 -18.94
CA ASN A 239 -5.35 -17.08 -19.72
C ASN A 239 -6.54 -17.47 -18.83
N LYS A 240 -7.76 -17.11 -19.25
CA LYS A 240 -9.01 -17.59 -18.63
C LYS A 240 -9.13 -19.12 -18.82
N PRO A 241 -9.68 -19.86 -17.84
CA PRO A 241 -10.02 -19.42 -16.49
C PRO A 241 -8.79 -19.29 -15.62
N TRP A 242 -8.71 -18.22 -14.80
CA TRP A 242 -7.50 -17.84 -14.07
C TRP A 242 -7.26 -18.63 -12.78
N GLU A 243 -8.33 -19.04 -12.08
CA GLU A 243 -8.31 -19.43 -10.67
C GLU A 243 -7.39 -20.61 -10.39
N LYS A 244 -7.33 -21.61 -11.31
CA LYS A 244 -6.43 -22.74 -11.18
C LYS A 244 -4.98 -22.28 -11.22
N GLN A 245 -4.64 -21.45 -12.21
CA GLN A 245 -3.28 -20.94 -12.40
C GLN A 245 -2.87 -19.99 -11.27
N TRP A 246 -3.78 -19.15 -10.78
CA TRP A 246 -3.54 -18.33 -9.59
C TRP A 246 -3.22 -19.18 -8.37
N THR A 247 -3.95 -20.28 -8.16
CA THR A 247 -3.69 -21.20 -7.06
C THR A 247 -2.30 -21.82 -7.17
N GLU A 248 -1.89 -22.23 -8.37
CA GLU A 248 -0.59 -22.86 -8.64
C GLU A 248 0.59 -21.88 -8.56
N ASP A 249 0.40 -20.63 -8.95
CA ASP A 249 1.47 -19.64 -9.08
C ASP A 249 1.73 -18.84 -7.78
N TRP A 250 0.68 -18.52 -7.00
CA TRP A 250 0.78 -17.68 -5.81
C TRP A 250 -0.29 -17.94 -4.73
N GLY A 251 -1.48 -18.37 -5.12
CA GLY A 251 -2.62 -18.49 -4.21
C GLY A 251 -2.45 -19.53 -3.11
N PHE A 252 -1.67 -20.59 -3.36
CA PHE A 252 -1.32 -21.62 -2.37
C PHE A 252 -0.64 -21.04 -1.13
N VAL A 253 0.02 -19.88 -1.26
CA VAL A 253 0.70 -19.21 -0.14
C VAL A 253 -0.29 -18.84 0.95
N ALA A 254 -1.54 -18.49 0.60
CA ALA A 254 -2.59 -18.14 1.55
C ALA A 254 -3.01 -19.28 2.49
N GLU A 255 -2.57 -20.51 2.25
CA GLU A 255 -2.81 -21.64 3.16
C GLU A 255 -1.93 -21.55 4.43
N LYS A 256 -0.75 -20.94 4.32
CA LYS A 256 0.25 -20.92 5.40
C LYS A 256 0.63 -19.51 5.85
N TYR A 257 0.59 -18.52 4.97
CA TYR A 257 1.04 -17.15 5.21
C TYR A 257 -0.04 -16.15 4.81
N PRO A 258 -0.08 -14.95 5.42
CA PRO A 258 -0.95 -13.89 4.92
C PRO A 258 -0.51 -13.49 3.51
N LEU A 259 -1.50 -13.29 2.64
CA LEU A 259 -1.29 -12.84 1.27
C LEU A 259 -2.08 -11.56 1.02
N LEU A 260 -1.42 -10.59 0.37
CA LEU A 260 -2.00 -9.32 -0.03
C LEU A 260 -1.66 -9.08 -1.50
N LEU A 261 -2.67 -8.93 -2.36
CA LEU A 261 -2.47 -8.51 -3.75
C LEU A 261 -2.31 -6.99 -3.74
N THR A 262 -1.08 -6.51 -3.77
CA THR A 262 -0.78 -5.08 -3.65
C THR A 262 -1.02 -4.30 -4.95
N GLU A 263 -1.25 -5.01 -6.05
CA GLU A 263 -1.79 -4.44 -7.28
C GLU A 263 -2.72 -5.43 -7.98
N ILE A 264 -3.98 -5.02 -8.15
CA ILE A 264 -4.92 -5.62 -9.09
C ILE A 264 -5.57 -4.52 -9.90
N GLY A 265 -6.02 -4.83 -11.11
CA GLY A 265 -6.71 -3.85 -11.94
C GLY A 265 -6.89 -4.34 -13.37
N PHE A 266 -7.75 -3.65 -14.11
CA PHE A 266 -7.97 -3.92 -15.52
C PHE A 266 -8.40 -2.67 -16.27
N CYS A 267 -8.19 -2.64 -17.58
CA CYS A 267 -8.83 -1.70 -18.50
C CYS A 267 -9.21 -2.38 -19.80
N GLY A 268 -10.15 -1.81 -20.53
CA GLY A 268 -10.49 -2.27 -21.88
C GLY A 268 -9.36 -2.03 -22.87
N PRO A 269 -9.35 -2.73 -24.01
CA PRO A 269 -8.29 -2.58 -25.00
C PRO A 269 -8.22 -1.18 -25.63
N ASP A 270 -9.34 -0.45 -25.66
CA ASP A 270 -9.46 0.89 -26.21
C ASP A 270 -9.42 1.98 -25.15
N ASP A 271 -9.27 1.62 -23.87
CA ASP A 271 -9.20 2.59 -22.78
C ASP A 271 -7.86 3.34 -22.80
N LYS A 272 -7.86 4.60 -22.37
CA LYS A 272 -6.63 5.40 -22.26
C LYS A 272 -5.60 4.69 -21.41
N GLY A 273 -4.40 4.49 -21.96
CA GLY A 273 -3.30 3.83 -21.27
C GLY A 273 -3.39 2.29 -21.25
N ALA A 274 -4.26 1.68 -22.09
CA ALA A 274 -4.30 0.24 -22.25
C ALA A 274 -2.94 -0.33 -22.67
N HIS A 275 -2.49 -1.33 -21.93
CA HIS A 275 -1.22 -2.02 -22.21
C HIS A 275 -1.23 -3.43 -21.62
N ILE A 276 -0.32 -4.27 -22.05
CA ILE A 276 -0.07 -5.57 -21.42
C ILE A 276 0.67 -5.31 -20.11
N PRO A 277 0.23 -5.93 -18.98
CA PRO A 277 -0.71 -7.05 -18.85
C PRO A 277 -2.14 -6.70 -18.33
N VAL A 278 -2.57 -5.43 -18.37
CA VAL A 278 -3.78 -4.97 -17.67
C VAL A 278 -5.07 -5.05 -18.49
N ILE A 279 -5.00 -5.44 -19.78
CA ILE A 279 -6.16 -5.48 -20.67
C ILE A 279 -7.11 -6.60 -20.29
N SER A 280 -8.35 -6.24 -19.94
CA SER A 280 -9.48 -7.16 -19.64
C SER A 280 -10.80 -6.38 -19.52
N ASP A 281 -11.78 -7.04 -18.94
CA ASP A 281 -13.10 -6.54 -18.62
C ASP A 281 -13.51 -6.89 -17.18
N GLU A 282 -14.76 -6.60 -16.81
CA GLU A 282 -15.32 -6.83 -15.48
C GLU A 282 -15.22 -8.29 -15.04
N SER A 283 -15.16 -9.25 -15.98
CA SER A 283 -15.01 -10.67 -15.64
C SER A 283 -13.73 -10.97 -14.88
N TYR A 284 -12.65 -10.19 -15.13
CA TYR A 284 -11.45 -10.28 -14.29
C TYR A 284 -11.72 -9.75 -12.88
N GLY A 285 -12.38 -8.59 -12.78
CA GLY A 285 -12.75 -8.01 -11.48
C GLY A 285 -13.58 -9.02 -10.65
N GLU A 286 -14.60 -9.64 -11.27
CA GLU A 286 -15.44 -10.66 -10.64
C GLU A 286 -14.65 -11.88 -10.18
N ALA A 287 -13.78 -12.41 -11.04
CA ALA A 287 -12.98 -13.59 -10.73
C ALA A 287 -12.02 -13.30 -9.56
N ILE A 288 -11.25 -12.18 -9.62
CA ILE A 288 -10.22 -11.90 -8.61
C ILE A 288 -10.82 -11.53 -7.26
N THR A 289 -11.89 -10.74 -7.21
CA THR A 289 -12.53 -10.36 -5.94
C THR A 289 -13.23 -11.55 -5.28
N LYS A 290 -13.86 -12.44 -6.07
CA LYS A 290 -14.42 -13.70 -5.58
C LYS A 290 -13.31 -14.61 -5.03
N TYR A 291 -12.23 -14.81 -5.78
CA TYR A 291 -11.10 -15.62 -5.38
C TYR A 291 -10.49 -15.15 -4.04
N CYS A 292 -10.30 -13.83 -3.91
CA CYS A 292 -9.80 -13.21 -2.67
C CYS A 292 -10.77 -13.38 -1.50
N LYS A 293 -12.09 -13.18 -1.72
CA LYS A 293 -13.12 -13.33 -0.69
C LYS A 293 -13.17 -14.74 -0.12
N GLU A 294 -13.15 -15.75 -0.98
CA GLU A 294 -13.22 -17.17 -0.60
C GLU A 294 -12.01 -17.64 0.23
N ARG A 295 -10.85 -16.97 0.06
CA ARG A 295 -9.58 -17.35 0.73
C ARG A 295 -9.12 -16.38 1.80
N GLY A 296 -9.88 -15.30 2.06
CA GLY A 296 -9.48 -14.27 3.02
C GLY A 296 -8.25 -13.48 2.59
N ILE A 297 -7.94 -13.45 1.28
CA ILE A 297 -6.81 -12.71 0.70
C ILE A 297 -7.16 -11.22 0.68
N SER A 298 -6.24 -10.37 1.14
CA SER A 298 -6.33 -8.92 1.08
C SER A 298 -5.94 -8.39 -0.30
N TYR A 299 -6.43 -7.19 -0.70
CA TYR A 299 -5.98 -6.56 -1.94
C TYR A 299 -6.06 -5.02 -1.90
N THR A 300 -5.24 -4.38 -2.73
CA THR A 300 -5.38 -2.99 -3.16
C THR A 300 -5.51 -2.92 -4.67
N VAL A 301 -6.20 -1.89 -5.16
CA VAL A 301 -6.50 -1.72 -6.58
C VAL A 301 -5.64 -0.59 -7.15
N TRP A 302 -4.90 -0.89 -8.18
CA TRP A 302 -4.12 0.07 -8.96
C TRP A 302 -5.02 0.75 -9.99
N VAL A 303 -5.12 2.06 -10.11
CA VAL A 303 -4.54 3.12 -9.32
C VAL A 303 -5.57 4.25 -9.14
N PHE A 304 -5.65 4.84 -7.98
CA PHE A 304 -6.57 5.94 -7.66
C PHE A 304 -6.01 7.27 -8.21
N ASP A 305 -6.00 7.36 -9.55
CA ASP A 305 -5.38 8.44 -10.34
C ASP A 305 -6.04 8.51 -11.73
N PRO A 306 -6.23 9.72 -12.34
CA PRO A 306 -6.85 9.86 -13.66
C PRO A 306 -5.83 9.83 -14.81
N HIS A 307 -4.53 9.72 -14.51
CA HIS A 307 -3.46 9.80 -15.51
C HIS A 307 -2.66 8.50 -15.63
N TRP A 308 -2.51 7.74 -14.55
CA TRP A 308 -1.84 6.45 -14.55
C TRP A 308 -2.83 5.31 -14.83
N SER A 309 -2.39 4.31 -15.58
CA SER A 309 -3.23 3.19 -16.03
C SER A 309 -2.89 1.90 -15.27
N PRO A 310 -3.91 1.06 -15.04
CA PRO A 310 -5.34 1.26 -15.26
C PRO A 310 -5.97 2.21 -14.24
N MET A 311 -6.57 3.29 -14.74
CA MET A 311 -7.10 4.36 -13.90
C MET A 311 -8.43 4.00 -13.23
N LEU A 312 -8.62 4.36 -11.96
CA LEU A 312 -9.88 4.16 -11.24
C LEU A 312 -10.90 5.28 -11.49
N PHE A 313 -10.45 6.48 -11.83
CA PHE A 313 -11.33 7.59 -12.20
C PHE A 313 -10.72 8.39 -13.35
N THR A 314 -11.54 9.17 -14.05
CA THR A 314 -11.16 9.81 -15.33
C THR A 314 -10.82 11.29 -15.21
N ASP A 315 -11.18 11.92 -14.08
CA ASP A 315 -10.94 13.34 -13.79
C ASP A 315 -10.90 13.58 -12.27
N TRP A 316 -10.41 14.75 -11.86
CA TRP A 316 -10.28 15.12 -10.45
C TRP A 316 -11.62 15.45 -9.74
N ASN A 317 -12.77 15.23 -10.40
CA ASN A 317 -14.07 15.13 -9.73
C ASN A 317 -14.36 13.69 -9.29
N PHE A 318 -13.37 12.79 -9.43
CA PHE A 318 -13.45 11.37 -9.09
C PHE A 318 -14.54 10.62 -9.88
N THR A 319 -14.79 11.02 -11.13
CA THR A 319 -15.71 10.32 -12.03
C THR A 319 -15.19 8.90 -12.29
N PRO A 320 -15.89 7.83 -11.81
CA PRO A 320 -15.34 6.49 -11.91
C PRO A 320 -15.16 6.02 -13.36
N SER A 321 -13.98 5.48 -13.67
CA SER A 321 -13.72 4.77 -14.90
C SER A 321 -14.51 3.46 -14.98
N ARG A 322 -14.32 2.65 -16.03
CA ARG A 322 -14.91 1.33 -16.14
C ARG A 322 -14.52 0.42 -14.96
N GLN A 323 -13.22 0.25 -14.71
CA GLN A 323 -12.79 -0.52 -13.54
C GLN A 323 -13.16 0.16 -12.22
N GLY A 324 -13.14 1.49 -12.18
CA GLY A 324 -13.55 2.26 -11.00
C GLY A 324 -14.98 2.00 -10.56
N LYS A 325 -15.93 1.92 -11.50
CA LYS A 325 -17.32 1.54 -11.19
C LYS A 325 -17.39 0.17 -10.54
N TYR A 326 -16.65 -0.79 -11.10
CA TYR A 326 -16.63 -2.15 -10.58
C TYR A 326 -16.04 -2.20 -9.17
N PHE A 327 -14.80 -1.69 -8.99
CA PHE A 327 -14.11 -1.80 -7.71
C PHE A 327 -14.71 -0.92 -6.60
N LYS A 328 -15.28 0.25 -6.93
CA LYS A 328 -16.05 1.04 -5.97
C LYS A 328 -17.22 0.23 -5.40
N ALA A 329 -17.99 -0.43 -6.26
CA ALA A 329 -19.07 -1.31 -5.82
C ALA A 329 -18.57 -2.50 -4.99
N ALA A 330 -17.47 -3.14 -5.41
CA ALA A 330 -16.88 -4.28 -4.71
C ALA A 330 -16.32 -3.91 -3.31
N LEU A 331 -15.73 -2.72 -3.16
CA LEU A 331 -15.22 -2.22 -1.88
C LEU A 331 -16.35 -1.84 -0.91
N GLN A 332 -17.49 -1.37 -1.42
CA GLN A 332 -18.68 -1.00 -0.64
C GLN A 332 -19.56 -2.20 -0.27
N ALA A 333 -19.44 -3.32 -1.00
CA ALA A 333 -20.14 -4.55 -0.67
C ALA A 333 -19.54 -5.18 0.60
N LYS A 334 -20.38 -5.29 1.65
CA LYS A 334 -20.01 -5.92 2.93
C LYS A 334 -20.05 -7.43 2.88
#